data_714b8b635aab5c01afe8f98d4220e6cb
#
_entry.id   714b8b635aab5c01afe8f98d4220e6cb
#
_cell.length_a   1.000
_cell.length_b   1.000
_cell.length_c   1.000
_cell.angle_alpha   90.00
_cell.angle_beta   90.00
_cell.angle_gamma   90.00
#
_symmetry.space_group_name_H-M   'P 1'
#
loop_
_entity.id
_entity.type
_entity.pdbx_description
1 polymer ?
#
loop_
_entity_poly.entity_id
_entity_poly.type
_entity_poly.pdbx_seq_one_letter_code
_entity_poly.pdbx_strand_id
1 'polypeptide(L)'
;MTTSTAPPPDTVGQASSGTRAPRLLTGAGDDLDRHRQIHGALPSRGADLIAMAQAAGLTGRGGAAFPSARKLAATDRASGVPVVIANGAEGEPLSRKDAVLLDRSPHLVLDGLSAAVSAIGADAAYLCVPTHRVARLEAVIRARRGSGWDATAITVIGTPGRFVDGEKSALIDRIAGGPGVPRDQRRGTAVAGLNGRPTLVHNVETLAHLALIARGGPRWFRERGTADEPGTMLVTLGGVDAIDGVLEVDMGTPMGAVLRRVPSLDPADLRAVLVGGFHGTWIGRADVGRLSMSARTLSSVGASPGAGVLRYLRRDECGLSAASAIVDYLAGETAGQCGPCRFGLPALAAAMAELLARGGAENAARVVRLADTIDKRGACSHPDGTARMVRSACAVFADDAAAHAMGRCSATGGRR
;
A
#
# COMPACT_ATOMS: atom_id res chain seq x y z
N MET A 1 0.16 9.16 29.29
CA MET A 1 -0.81 8.07 29.51
C MET A 1 -1.20 7.56 28.13
N THR A 2 -0.56 6.48 27.71
CA THR A 2 -0.79 5.83 26.41
C THR A 2 -2.01 4.92 26.53
N THR A 3 -3.14 5.35 26.01
CA THR A 3 -4.31 4.48 25.85
C THR A 3 -4.09 3.59 24.64
N SER A 4 -3.70 2.35 24.91
CA SER A 4 -3.73 1.26 23.93
C SER A 4 -5.20 0.94 23.65
N THR A 5 -5.72 1.44 22.53
CA THR A 5 -7.02 1.00 22.02
C THR A 5 -6.79 -0.25 21.16
N ALA A 6 -7.36 -1.37 21.60
CA ALA A 6 -7.46 -2.58 20.79
C ALA A 6 -8.15 -2.25 19.45
N PRO A 7 -7.72 -2.85 18.32
CA PRO A 7 -8.37 -2.61 17.03
C PRO A 7 -9.83 -3.09 17.08
N PRO A 8 -10.76 -2.35 16.43
CA PRO A 8 -12.15 -2.79 16.33
C PRO A 8 -12.25 -4.08 15.52
N PRO A 9 -13.28 -4.92 15.76
CA PRO A 9 -13.46 -6.17 15.04
C PRO A 9 -13.66 -5.93 13.55
N ASP A 10 -13.05 -6.81 12.72
CA ASP A 10 -13.06 -6.79 11.26
C ASP A 10 -14.49 -6.89 10.69
N THR A 11 -15.18 -5.77 10.56
CA THR A 11 -16.42 -5.70 9.79
C THR A 11 -16.09 -5.62 8.30
N VAL A 12 -15.87 -6.77 7.69
CA VAL A 12 -15.86 -6.88 6.24
C VAL A 12 -17.31 -6.87 5.76
N GLY A 13 -17.75 -5.75 5.22
CA GLY A 13 -19.06 -5.63 4.59
C GLY A 13 -19.22 -6.70 3.50
N GLN A 14 -20.19 -7.61 3.64
CA GLN A 14 -20.58 -8.51 2.59
C GLN A 14 -21.19 -7.70 1.45
N ALA A 15 -20.46 -7.59 0.35
CA ALA A 15 -20.94 -6.95 -0.88
C ALA A 15 -22.02 -7.80 -1.51
N SER A 16 -23.29 -7.39 -1.35
CA SER A 16 -24.42 -7.97 -2.07
C SER A 16 -24.53 -7.40 -3.47
N SER A 17 -24.85 -8.29 -4.42
CA SER A 17 -25.37 -8.09 -5.79
C SER A 17 -24.55 -7.25 -6.78
N GLY A 18 -24.06 -7.93 -7.81
CA GLY A 18 -23.49 -7.34 -9.03
C GLY A 18 -21.97 -7.42 -9.18
N THR A 19 -21.22 -7.91 -8.20
CA THR A 19 -19.77 -8.11 -8.30
C THR A 19 -19.43 -9.58 -8.50
N ARG A 20 -18.58 -9.85 -9.49
CA ARG A 20 -17.96 -11.18 -9.67
C ARG A 20 -17.32 -11.63 -8.37
N ALA A 21 -17.30 -12.95 -8.11
CA ALA A 21 -16.70 -13.53 -6.91
C ALA A 21 -15.25 -13.03 -6.70
N PRO A 22 -14.83 -12.75 -5.45
CA PRO A 22 -13.49 -12.32 -5.16
C PRO A 22 -12.48 -13.40 -5.52
N ARG A 23 -11.31 -12.99 -6.01
CA ARG A 23 -10.19 -13.88 -6.37
C ARG A 23 -9.13 -13.99 -5.27
N LEU A 24 -8.95 -12.90 -4.53
CA LEU A 24 -7.97 -12.80 -3.44
C LEU A 24 -8.59 -13.13 -2.08
N LEU A 25 -9.78 -12.59 -1.80
CA LEU A 25 -10.43 -12.71 -0.50
C LEU A 25 -11.41 -13.89 -0.49
N THR A 26 -10.91 -15.11 -0.70
CA THR A 26 -11.72 -16.33 -0.85
C THR A 26 -12.21 -16.93 0.48
N GLY A 27 -11.67 -16.44 1.61
CA GLY A 27 -12.15 -16.81 2.94
C GLY A 27 -11.77 -18.22 3.40
N ALA A 28 -10.66 -18.78 2.88
CA ALA A 28 -10.13 -20.05 3.40
C ALA A 28 -9.54 -19.90 4.81
N GLY A 29 -9.08 -18.69 5.18
CA GLY A 29 -8.38 -18.46 6.45
C GLY A 29 -7.14 -19.34 6.56
N ASP A 30 -6.89 -19.88 7.77
CA ASP A 30 -5.77 -20.75 8.07
C ASP A 30 -6.04 -22.23 7.72
N ASP A 31 -7.22 -22.53 7.16
CA ASP A 31 -7.62 -23.89 6.78
C ASP A 31 -7.01 -24.26 5.41
N LEU A 32 -5.99 -25.10 5.45
CA LEU A 32 -5.30 -25.58 4.24
C LEU A 32 -6.18 -26.44 3.36
N ASP A 33 -7.04 -27.29 3.94
CA ASP A 33 -7.92 -28.17 3.16
C ASP A 33 -8.99 -27.34 2.45
N ARG A 34 -9.51 -26.32 3.11
CA ARG A 34 -10.40 -25.34 2.47
C ARG A 34 -9.70 -24.59 1.33
N HIS A 35 -8.46 -24.19 1.54
CA HIS A 35 -7.64 -23.58 0.49
C HIS A 35 -7.45 -24.52 -0.71
N ARG A 36 -7.17 -25.82 -0.45
CA ARG A 36 -7.04 -26.85 -1.49
C ARG A 36 -8.33 -27.01 -2.29
N GLN A 37 -9.47 -27.03 -1.62
CA GLN A 37 -10.78 -27.14 -2.27
C GLN A 37 -11.07 -25.95 -3.19
N ILE A 38 -10.70 -24.72 -2.79
CA ILE A 38 -10.96 -23.50 -3.54
C ILE A 38 -10.00 -23.35 -4.73
N HIS A 39 -8.71 -23.58 -4.50
CA HIS A 39 -7.65 -23.21 -5.45
C HIS A 39 -6.97 -24.40 -6.14
N GLY A 40 -7.15 -25.61 -5.64
CA GLY A 40 -6.42 -26.80 -6.12
C GLY A 40 -4.91 -26.73 -5.81
N ALA A 41 -4.17 -27.68 -6.37
CA ALA A 41 -2.71 -27.73 -6.24
C ALA A 41 -2.05 -26.50 -6.92
N LEU A 42 -0.88 -26.09 -6.39
CA LEU A 42 -0.07 -25.09 -7.05
C LEU A 42 0.76 -25.78 -8.16
N PRO A 43 0.54 -25.44 -9.45
CA PRO A 43 1.36 -26.00 -10.52
C PRO A 43 2.81 -25.49 -10.42
N SER A 44 3.77 -26.38 -10.56
CA SER A 44 5.18 -25.98 -10.74
C SER A 44 5.35 -25.36 -12.13
N ARG A 45 5.64 -24.06 -12.20
CA ARG A 45 5.84 -23.32 -13.46
C ARG A 45 7.30 -22.99 -13.70
N GLY A 46 8.15 -23.03 -12.66
CA GLY A 46 9.54 -22.62 -12.79
C GLY A 46 9.66 -21.25 -13.48
N ALA A 47 10.65 -21.11 -14.37
CA ALA A 47 10.90 -19.87 -15.11
C ALA A 47 9.73 -19.43 -16.03
N ASP A 48 8.83 -20.32 -16.44
CA ASP A 48 7.67 -19.97 -17.27
C ASP A 48 6.75 -18.97 -16.57
N LEU A 49 6.76 -18.93 -15.23
CA LEU A 49 5.98 -17.96 -14.47
C LEU A 49 6.34 -16.50 -14.82
N ILE A 50 7.60 -16.24 -15.19
CA ILE A 50 8.04 -14.89 -15.60
C ILE A 50 7.32 -14.47 -16.88
N ALA A 51 7.30 -15.35 -17.90
CA ALA A 51 6.58 -15.10 -19.14
C ALA A 51 5.06 -15.01 -18.92
N MET A 52 4.50 -15.86 -18.05
CA MET A 52 3.09 -15.80 -17.68
C MET A 52 2.72 -14.48 -16.98
N ALA A 53 3.53 -14.01 -16.04
CA ALA A 53 3.35 -12.72 -15.36
C ALA A 53 3.43 -11.53 -16.34
N GLN A 54 4.33 -11.62 -17.33
CA GLN A 54 4.44 -10.64 -18.40
C GLN A 54 3.19 -10.62 -19.29
N ALA A 55 2.73 -11.77 -19.77
CA ALA A 55 1.54 -11.89 -20.60
C ALA A 55 0.26 -11.49 -19.84
N ALA A 56 0.21 -11.74 -18.52
CA ALA A 56 -0.85 -11.28 -17.64
C ALA A 56 -0.86 -9.75 -17.45
N GLY A 57 0.26 -9.08 -17.65
CA GLY A 57 0.39 -7.65 -17.38
C GLY A 57 0.38 -7.30 -15.88
N LEU A 58 0.80 -8.23 -15.01
CA LEU A 58 0.78 -8.00 -13.56
C LEU A 58 1.73 -6.88 -13.16
N THR A 59 1.20 -5.86 -12.50
CA THR A 59 1.95 -4.80 -11.83
C THR A 59 1.96 -4.99 -10.32
N GLY A 60 2.98 -4.46 -9.65
CA GLY A 60 3.09 -4.52 -8.18
C GLY A 60 1.95 -3.80 -7.47
N ARG A 61 1.47 -4.39 -6.38
CA ARG A 61 0.38 -3.88 -5.53
C ARG A 61 0.87 -3.19 -4.24
N GLY A 62 2.18 -2.95 -4.13
CA GLY A 62 2.80 -2.26 -2.99
C GLY A 62 3.02 -0.75 -3.21
N GLY A 63 2.28 -0.11 -4.10
CA GLY A 63 2.28 1.35 -4.32
C GLY A 63 2.97 1.83 -5.59
N ALA A 64 4.12 1.28 -5.98
CA ALA A 64 4.90 1.76 -7.12
C ALA A 64 4.42 1.23 -8.50
N ALA A 65 3.47 0.31 -8.55
CA ALA A 65 2.91 -0.30 -9.77
C ALA A 65 3.95 -0.80 -10.79
N PHE A 66 5.17 -1.16 -10.35
CA PHE A 66 6.23 -1.62 -11.24
C PHE A 66 5.89 -3.01 -11.83
N PRO A 67 6.14 -3.28 -13.13
CA PRO A 67 5.84 -4.56 -13.75
C PRO A 67 6.53 -5.73 -13.03
N SER A 68 5.73 -6.70 -12.53
CA SER A 68 6.22 -7.83 -11.73
C SER A 68 7.19 -8.71 -12.50
N ALA A 69 6.88 -9.01 -13.77
CA ALA A 69 7.75 -9.81 -14.65
C ALA A 69 9.15 -9.18 -14.83
N ARG A 70 9.25 -7.85 -14.92
CA ARG A 70 10.55 -7.16 -15.02
C ARG A 70 11.39 -7.31 -13.76
N LYS A 71 10.75 -7.28 -12.57
CA LYS A 71 11.46 -7.54 -11.31
C LYS A 71 11.96 -8.99 -11.23
N LEU A 72 11.09 -9.95 -11.51
CA LEU A 72 11.44 -11.38 -11.55
C LEU A 72 12.61 -11.62 -12.49
N ALA A 73 12.50 -11.18 -13.76
CA ALA A 73 13.56 -11.37 -14.76
C ALA A 73 14.87 -10.65 -14.41
N ALA A 74 14.83 -9.49 -13.75
CA ALA A 74 16.03 -8.79 -13.32
C ALA A 74 16.75 -9.52 -12.18
N THR A 75 16.00 -10.16 -11.28
CA THR A 75 16.58 -10.95 -10.19
C THR A 75 17.11 -12.30 -10.68
N ASP A 76 16.38 -12.96 -11.59
CA ASP A 76 16.76 -14.23 -12.20
C ASP A 76 18.08 -14.13 -13.00
N ARG A 77 18.28 -13.03 -13.74
CA ARG A 77 19.50 -12.80 -14.54
C ARG A 77 20.70 -12.31 -13.75
N ALA A 78 20.53 -11.96 -12.49
CA ALA A 78 21.63 -11.45 -11.68
C ALA A 78 22.55 -12.59 -11.23
N SER A 79 23.84 -12.28 -11.04
CA SER A 79 24.81 -13.26 -10.59
C SER A 79 24.62 -13.63 -9.11
N GLY A 80 24.64 -14.91 -8.78
CA GLY A 80 24.48 -15.44 -7.44
C GLY A 80 23.08 -16.03 -7.19
N VAL A 81 22.95 -16.74 -6.06
CA VAL A 81 21.68 -17.38 -5.69
C VAL A 81 20.70 -16.35 -5.14
N PRO A 82 19.50 -16.21 -5.72
CA PRO A 82 18.54 -15.18 -5.31
C PRO A 82 17.91 -15.44 -3.93
N VAL A 83 17.29 -14.38 -3.40
CA VAL A 83 16.43 -14.40 -2.20
C VAL A 83 15.07 -13.77 -2.57
N VAL A 84 13.98 -14.32 -2.01
CA VAL A 84 12.64 -13.73 -2.15
C VAL A 84 12.15 -13.20 -0.81
N ILE A 85 11.65 -11.97 -0.80
CA ILE A 85 11.05 -11.33 0.37
C ILE A 85 9.60 -10.95 0.05
N ALA A 86 8.68 -11.55 0.79
CA ALA A 86 7.28 -11.17 0.82
C ALA A 86 7.10 -9.99 1.78
N ASN A 87 6.69 -8.84 1.28
CA ASN A 87 6.44 -7.64 2.06
C ASN A 87 4.96 -7.57 2.45
N GLY A 88 4.64 -7.92 3.70
CA GLY A 88 3.36 -7.75 4.37
C GLY A 88 3.45 -6.83 5.58
N ALA A 89 4.49 -5.99 5.66
CA ALA A 89 4.75 -5.10 6.79
C ALA A 89 3.71 -3.97 6.94
N GLU A 90 3.03 -3.60 5.86
CA GLU A 90 1.91 -2.62 5.82
C GLU A 90 2.11 -1.39 6.71
N GLY A 91 3.17 -0.59 6.42
CA GLY A 91 3.51 0.61 7.21
C GLY A 91 2.54 1.78 7.02
N GLU A 92 1.61 1.75 6.06
CA GLU A 92 0.59 2.78 5.85
C GLU A 92 -0.52 2.67 6.90
N PRO A 93 -0.74 3.68 7.78
CA PRO A 93 -1.67 3.56 8.91
C PRO A 93 -3.12 3.33 8.53
N LEU A 94 -3.52 3.82 7.36
CA LEU A 94 -4.87 3.65 6.84
C LEU A 94 -5.06 2.38 6.03
N SER A 95 -3.99 1.66 5.68
CA SER A 95 -4.12 0.40 4.96
C SER A 95 -4.45 -0.75 5.91
N ARG A 96 -5.31 -1.64 5.44
CA ARG A 96 -5.62 -2.93 6.06
C ARG A 96 -5.63 -4.05 5.03
N LYS A 97 -5.25 -3.76 3.79
CA LYS A 97 -5.38 -4.70 2.68
C LYS A 97 -4.50 -5.94 2.83
N ASP A 98 -3.23 -5.74 3.25
CA ASP A 98 -2.28 -6.83 3.42
C ASP A 98 -2.61 -7.64 4.68
N ALA A 99 -3.05 -6.98 5.75
CA ALA A 99 -3.56 -7.61 6.96
C ALA A 99 -4.77 -8.51 6.64
N VAL A 100 -5.80 -7.97 5.98
CA VAL A 100 -7.01 -8.73 5.61
C VAL A 100 -6.69 -9.88 4.65
N LEU A 101 -5.78 -9.67 3.68
CA LEU A 101 -5.34 -10.73 2.79
C LEU A 101 -4.65 -11.87 3.54
N LEU A 102 -3.75 -11.54 4.45
CA LEU A 102 -3.06 -12.53 5.30
C LEU A 102 -4.01 -13.22 6.27
N ASP A 103 -5.09 -12.57 6.72
CA ASP A 103 -6.10 -13.19 7.58
C ASP A 103 -7.03 -14.10 6.81
N ARG A 104 -7.43 -13.73 5.59
CA ARG A 104 -8.43 -14.46 4.83
C ARG A 104 -7.87 -15.47 3.85
N SER A 105 -6.65 -15.26 3.35
CA SER A 105 -6.06 -16.09 2.30
C SER A 105 -4.52 -16.23 2.46
N PRO A 106 -4.00 -16.58 3.67
CA PRO A 106 -2.57 -16.66 3.90
C PRO A 106 -1.89 -17.71 3.00
N HIS A 107 -2.57 -18.83 2.76
CA HIS A 107 -2.06 -19.88 1.89
C HIS A 107 -1.87 -19.43 0.44
N LEU A 108 -2.72 -18.52 -0.06
CA LEU A 108 -2.58 -17.97 -1.41
C LEU A 108 -1.32 -17.09 -1.52
N VAL A 109 -1.02 -16.32 -0.48
CA VAL A 109 0.22 -15.53 -0.39
C VAL A 109 1.44 -16.43 -0.36
N LEU A 110 1.41 -17.47 0.46
CA LEU A 110 2.51 -18.45 0.59
C LEU A 110 2.72 -19.24 -0.70
N ASP A 111 1.66 -19.60 -1.40
CA ASP A 111 1.76 -20.19 -2.74
C ASP A 111 2.47 -19.27 -3.74
N GLY A 112 2.14 -17.97 -3.73
CA GLY A 112 2.80 -16.99 -4.57
C GLY A 112 4.28 -16.80 -4.21
N LEU A 113 4.62 -16.88 -2.92
CA LEU A 113 6.00 -16.86 -2.46
C LEU A 113 6.77 -18.09 -2.95
N SER A 114 6.19 -19.28 -2.79
CA SER A 114 6.79 -20.54 -3.29
C SER A 114 6.92 -20.55 -4.82
N ALA A 115 5.93 -20.05 -5.54
CA ALA A 115 5.98 -19.91 -6.99
C ALA A 115 7.10 -18.93 -7.44
N ALA A 116 7.27 -17.81 -6.75
CA ALA A 116 8.34 -16.86 -7.04
C ALA A 116 9.73 -17.45 -6.74
N VAL A 117 9.88 -18.20 -5.64
CA VAL A 117 11.12 -18.94 -5.32
C VAL A 117 11.48 -19.90 -6.44
N SER A 118 10.52 -20.72 -6.88
CA SER A 118 10.72 -21.68 -7.98
C SER A 118 11.05 -20.98 -9.31
N ALA A 119 10.44 -19.82 -9.56
CA ALA A 119 10.62 -19.10 -10.83
C ALA A 119 12.03 -18.54 -11.04
N ILE A 120 12.71 -18.15 -9.96
CA ILE A 120 14.06 -17.53 -10.03
C ILE A 120 15.14 -18.40 -9.36
N GLY A 121 14.83 -19.64 -8.97
CA GLY A 121 15.79 -20.53 -8.33
C GLY A 121 16.34 -20.03 -7.01
N ALA A 122 15.53 -19.35 -6.20
CA ALA A 122 15.95 -18.85 -4.90
C ALA A 122 16.10 -20.00 -3.87
N ASP A 123 17.03 -19.86 -2.92
CA ASP A 123 17.27 -20.83 -1.84
C ASP A 123 16.73 -20.35 -0.48
N ALA A 124 16.34 -19.08 -0.37
CA ALA A 124 15.82 -18.49 0.85
C ALA A 124 14.58 -17.62 0.58
N ALA A 125 13.58 -17.74 1.44
CA ALA A 125 12.34 -16.98 1.40
C ALA A 125 12.01 -16.38 2.77
N TYR A 126 11.59 -15.12 2.78
CA TYR A 126 11.21 -14.40 3.98
C TYR A 126 9.80 -13.83 3.82
N LEU A 127 9.03 -13.87 4.91
CA LEU A 127 7.74 -13.18 5.02
C LEU A 127 7.84 -12.14 6.13
N CYS A 128 7.85 -10.85 5.76
CA CYS A 128 7.90 -9.74 6.72
C CYS A 128 6.49 -9.27 7.04
N VAL A 129 6.13 -9.25 8.33
CA VAL A 129 4.80 -8.87 8.83
C VAL A 129 4.91 -8.13 10.16
N PRO A 130 3.88 -7.40 10.62
CA PRO A 130 3.85 -6.84 11.96
C PRO A 130 4.07 -7.92 13.02
N THR A 131 4.85 -7.62 14.08
CA THR A 131 5.31 -8.59 15.08
C THR A 131 4.18 -9.43 15.70
N HIS A 132 3.01 -8.83 15.91
CA HIS A 132 1.84 -9.53 16.49
C HIS A 132 1.29 -10.65 15.60
N ARG A 133 1.65 -10.71 14.31
CA ARG A 133 1.19 -11.73 13.35
C ARG A 133 2.17 -12.90 13.19
N VAL A 134 3.39 -12.79 13.72
CA VAL A 134 4.47 -13.75 13.51
C VAL A 134 4.06 -15.15 13.96
N ALA A 135 3.66 -15.31 15.21
CA ALA A 135 3.35 -16.64 15.79
C ALA A 135 2.25 -17.38 15.02
N ARG A 136 1.19 -16.66 14.58
CA ARG A 136 0.10 -17.24 13.77
C ARG A 136 0.61 -17.71 12.40
N LEU A 137 1.36 -16.87 11.68
CA LEU A 137 1.85 -17.22 10.34
C LEU A 137 2.91 -18.32 10.36
N GLU A 138 3.73 -18.38 11.40
CA GLU A 138 4.61 -19.53 11.62
C GLU A 138 3.83 -20.83 11.84
N ALA A 139 2.70 -20.79 12.55
CA ALA A 139 1.83 -21.96 12.72
C ALA A 139 1.23 -22.41 11.38
N VAL A 140 0.76 -21.46 10.55
CA VAL A 140 0.27 -21.75 9.19
C VAL A 140 1.36 -22.39 8.33
N ILE A 141 2.58 -21.84 8.34
CA ILE A 141 3.72 -22.39 7.58
C ILE A 141 4.10 -23.79 8.08
N ARG A 142 4.10 -24.02 9.40
CA ARG A 142 4.37 -25.36 9.95
C ARG A 142 3.33 -26.39 9.51
N ALA A 143 2.04 -26.03 9.50
CA ALA A 143 0.96 -26.91 9.04
C ALA A 143 1.14 -27.29 7.56
N ARG A 144 1.49 -26.33 6.70
CA ARG A 144 1.77 -26.58 5.27
C ARG A 144 2.93 -27.53 5.07
N ARG A 145 4.04 -27.31 5.78
CA ARG A 145 5.21 -28.20 5.71
C ARG A 145 4.88 -29.61 6.22
N GLY A 146 4.17 -29.72 7.34
CA GLY A 146 3.76 -30.99 7.91
C GLY A 146 2.85 -31.81 6.98
N SER A 147 2.08 -31.13 6.12
CA SER A 147 1.23 -31.78 5.10
C SER A 147 1.94 -32.08 3.76
N GLY A 148 3.23 -31.74 3.65
CA GLY A 148 4.01 -31.90 2.41
C GLY A 148 3.60 -30.93 1.29
N TRP A 149 2.86 -29.84 1.62
CA TRP A 149 2.42 -28.86 0.61
C TRP A 149 3.57 -28.00 0.08
N ASP A 150 4.47 -27.56 0.96
CA ASP A 150 5.63 -26.74 0.60
C ASP A 150 6.96 -27.46 0.77
N ALA A 151 7.80 -27.39 -0.25
CA ALA A 151 9.23 -27.74 -0.16
C ALA A 151 10.08 -26.53 0.30
N THR A 152 9.59 -25.30 0.13
CA THR A 152 10.32 -24.08 0.43
C THR A 152 10.34 -23.77 1.92
N ALA A 153 11.53 -23.54 2.48
CA ALA A 153 11.66 -23.01 3.82
C ALA A 153 11.38 -21.51 3.84
N ILE A 154 10.37 -21.09 4.60
CA ILE A 154 9.97 -19.68 4.74
C ILE A 154 10.25 -19.24 6.18
N THR A 155 11.02 -18.16 6.33
CA THR A 155 11.30 -17.51 7.63
C THR A 155 10.38 -16.29 7.80
N VAL A 156 9.66 -16.22 8.93
CA VAL A 156 8.82 -15.08 9.25
C VAL A 156 9.63 -14.04 10.02
N ILE A 157 9.57 -12.78 9.61
CA ILE A 157 10.29 -11.67 10.24
C ILE A 157 9.27 -10.64 10.75
N GLY A 158 9.34 -10.35 12.06
CA GLY A 158 8.50 -9.33 12.70
C GLY A 158 9.01 -7.91 12.44
N THR A 159 8.07 -7.00 12.13
CA THR A 159 8.33 -5.56 12.03
C THR A 159 7.60 -4.81 13.14
N PRO A 160 8.18 -3.71 13.68
CA PRO A 160 7.57 -2.93 14.76
C PRO A 160 6.28 -2.19 14.35
N GLY A 161 6.00 -2.03 13.05
CA GLY A 161 4.81 -1.33 12.54
C GLY A 161 5.04 0.17 12.30
N ARG A 162 6.30 0.61 12.11
CA ARG A 162 6.60 1.98 11.72
C ARG A 162 6.26 2.21 10.24
N PHE A 163 6.01 3.45 9.87
CA PHE A 163 5.71 3.81 8.48
C PHE A 163 6.78 3.34 7.49
N VAL A 164 8.06 3.48 7.85
CA VAL A 164 9.20 3.08 7.01
C VAL A 164 9.45 1.58 6.95
N ASP A 165 8.80 0.77 7.78
CA ASP A 165 9.01 -0.68 7.81
C ASP A 165 8.54 -1.37 6.50
N GLY A 166 7.63 -0.75 5.74
CA GLY A 166 7.21 -1.20 4.42
C GLY A 166 8.19 -0.86 3.28
N GLU A 167 9.24 -0.06 3.54
CA GLU A 167 10.22 0.30 2.53
C GLU A 167 11.19 -0.88 2.29
N LYS A 168 11.44 -1.20 1.02
CA LYS A 168 12.20 -2.42 0.63
C LYS A 168 13.60 -2.51 1.23
N SER A 169 14.33 -1.40 1.33
CA SER A 169 15.68 -1.42 1.89
C SER A 169 15.68 -1.48 3.41
N ALA A 170 14.67 -0.95 4.06
CA ALA A 170 14.45 -1.10 5.49
C ALA A 170 14.13 -2.56 5.87
N LEU A 171 13.32 -3.26 5.05
CA LEU A 171 13.10 -4.71 5.24
C LEU A 171 14.39 -5.51 5.09
N ILE A 172 15.17 -5.24 4.05
CA ILE A 172 16.46 -5.92 3.82
C ILE A 172 17.40 -5.66 5.00
N ASP A 173 17.48 -4.42 5.47
CA ASP A 173 18.28 -4.05 6.64
C ASP A 173 17.85 -4.84 7.90
N ARG A 174 16.55 -4.96 8.13
CA ARG A 174 16.01 -5.72 9.26
C ARG A 174 16.32 -7.21 9.18
N ILE A 175 16.15 -7.84 8.02
CA ILE A 175 16.48 -9.26 7.82
C ILE A 175 17.97 -9.49 8.04
N ALA A 176 18.83 -8.53 7.69
CA ALA A 176 20.26 -8.57 7.93
C ALA A 176 20.66 -8.31 9.40
N GLY A 177 19.70 -8.15 10.32
CA GLY A 177 19.94 -7.88 11.74
C GLY A 177 20.12 -6.40 12.10
N GLY A 178 19.86 -5.49 11.16
CA GLY A 178 19.92 -4.05 11.38
C GLY A 178 18.65 -3.47 12.03
N PRO A 179 18.64 -2.15 12.30
CA PRO A 179 17.52 -1.46 12.93
C PRO A 179 16.27 -1.33 12.03
N GLY A 180 16.33 -1.78 10.77
CA GLY A 180 15.24 -1.67 9.80
C GLY A 180 15.03 -0.23 9.34
N VAL A 181 16.08 0.41 8.86
CA VAL A 181 16.03 1.78 8.33
C VAL A 181 16.37 1.81 6.84
N PRO A 182 15.74 2.70 6.06
CA PRO A 182 16.03 2.83 4.64
C PRO A 182 17.50 3.14 4.37
N ARG A 183 18.03 2.56 3.30
CA ARG A 183 19.38 2.82 2.85
C ARG A 183 19.38 3.38 1.44
N ASP A 184 20.30 4.31 1.16
CA ASP A 184 20.57 4.74 -0.21
C ASP A 184 21.15 3.57 -1.02
N GLN A 185 20.46 3.19 -2.09
CA GLN A 185 20.83 2.05 -2.91
C GLN A 185 21.40 2.50 -4.25
N ARG A 186 22.72 2.51 -4.36
CA ARG A 186 23.41 2.79 -5.63
C ARG A 186 23.17 1.67 -6.67
N ARG A 187 22.90 0.44 -6.22
CA ARG A 187 22.52 -0.71 -7.06
C ARG A 187 21.12 -1.17 -6.66
N GLY A 188 20.29 -1.50 -7.63
CA GLY A 188 18.94 -2.03 -7.36
C GLY A 188 18.99 -3.35 -6.60
N THR A 189 17.98 -3.60 -5.72
CA THR A 189 17.90 -4.82 -4.89
C THR A 189 17.90 -6.12 -5.70
N ALA A 190 17.38 -6.07 -6.95
CA ALA A 190 17.41 -7.21 -7.86
C ALA A 190 18.84 -7.69 -8.18
N VAL A 191 19.84 -6.82 -8.02
CA VAL A 191 21.25 -7.14 -8.28
C VAL A 191 22.03 -7.33 -6.97
N ALA A 192 21.80 -6.46 -5.98
CA ALA A 192 22.55 -6.47 -4.72
C ALA A 192 21.62 -6.02 -3.57
N GLY A 193 20.91 -6.97 -2.97
CA GLY A 193 20.00 -6.76 -1.84
C GLY A 193 20.53 -7.37 -0.54
N LEU A 194 19.85 -8.38 -0.01
CA LEU A 194 20.19 -9.01 1.26
C LEU A 194 21.59 -9.65 1.21
N ASN A 195 22.49 -9.15 2.03
CA ASN A 195 23.90 -9.60 2.10
C ASN A 195 24.59 -9.61 0.73
N GLY A 196 24.27 -8.61 -0.12
CA GLY A 196 24.81 -8.49 -1.47
C GLY A 196 24.22 -9.45 -2.51
N ARG A 197 23.28 -10.31 -2.14
CA ARG A 197 22.62 -11.28 -3.02
C ARG A 197 21.53 -10.64 -3.87
N PRO A 198 21.23 -11.15 -5.08
CA PRO A 198 20.04 -10.78 -5.81
C PRO A 198 18.81 -10.98 -4.94
N THR A 199 17.96 -9.95 -4.81
CA THR A 199 16.83 -9.99 -3.89
C THR A 199 15.57 -9.47 -4.54
N LEU A 200 14.56 -10.35 -4.67
CA LEU A 200 13.22 -10.02 -5.10
C LEU A 200 12.39 -9.59 -3.89
N VAL A 201 11.92 -8.36 -3.88
CA VAL A 201 10.94 -7.89 -2.86
C VAL A 201 9.60 -7.67 -3.55
N HIS A 202 8.58 -8.43 -3.15
CA HIS A 202 7.20 -8.28 -3.63
C HIS A 202 6.23 -8.09 -2.46
N ASN A 203 5.24 -7.21 -2.65
CA ASN A 203 4.11 -7.10 -1.74
C ASN A 203 3.29 -8.41 -1.73
N VAL A 204 2.70 -8.77 -0.59
CA VAL A 204 1.93 -10.01 -0.41
C VAL A 204 0.75 -10.15 -1.39
N GLU A 205 0.07 -9.05 -1.74
CA GLU A 205 -0.99 -9.04 -2.74
C GLU A 205 -0.45 -9.36 -4.15
N THR A 206 0.73 -8.86 -4.50
CA THR A 206 1.39 -9.20 -5.77
C THR A 206 1.73 -10.69 -5.84
N LEU A 207 2.20 -11.28 -4.73
CA LEU A 207 2.48 -12.71 -4.65
C LEU A 207 1.20 -13.55 -4.76
N ALA A 208 0.12 -13.16 -4.09
CA ALA A 208 -1.17 -13.82 -4.24
C ALA A 208 -1.65 -13.83 -5.71
N HIS A 209 -1.47 -12.73 -6.42
CA HIS A 209 -1.76 -12.69 -7.86
C HIS A 209 -0.85 -13.60 -8.69
N LEU A 210 0.43 -13.74 -8.36
CA LEU A 210 1.32 -14.68 -9.02
C LEU A 210 0.85 -16.13 -8.85
N ALA A 211 0.37 -16.51 -7.64
CA ALA A 211 -0.22 -17.82 -7.40
C ALA A 211 -1.48 -18.07 -8.25
N LEU A 212 -2.31 -17.06 -8.39
CA LEU A 212 -3.52 -17.12 -9.24
C LEU A 212 -3.17 -17.23 -10.73
N ILE A 213 -2.16 -16.50 -11.19
CA ILE A 213 -1.66 -16.57 -12.57
C ILE A 213 -1.04 -17.94 -12.85
N ALA A 214 -0.28 -18.51 -11.90
CA ALA A 214 0.28 -19.85 -12.05
C ALA A 214 -0.81 -20.92 -12.26
N ARG A 215 -1.97 -20.76 -11.62
CA ARG A 215 -3.12 -21.69 -11.74
C ARG A 215 -3.98 -21.41 -12.98
N GLY A 216 -4.51 -20.19 -13.09
CA GLY A 216 -5.50 -19.83 -14.10
C GLY A 216 -4.92 -19.37 -15.44
N GLY A 217 -3.64 -19.01 -15.46
CA GLY A 217 -2.96 -18.47 -16.63
C GLY A 217 -3.26 -17.00 -16.92
N PRO A 218 -2.52 -16.41 -17.87
CA PRO A 218 -2.62 -14.98 -18.20
C PRO A 218 -3.99 -14.56 -18.72
N ARG A 219 -4.63 -15.39 -19.55
CA ARG A 219 -5.96 -15.11 -20.11
C ARG A 219 -7.01 -14.95 -19.01
N TRP A 220 -7.09 -15.92 -18.11
CA TRP A 220 -8.00 -15.87 -16.97
C TRP A 220 -7.75 -14.64 -16.08
N PHE A 221 -6.47 -14.29 -15.84
CA PHE A 221 -6.16 -13.09 -15.05
C PHE A 221 -6.71 -11.82 -15.70
N ARG A 222 -6.56 -11.70 -17.01
CA ARG A 222 -6.99 -10.55 -17.82
C ARG A 222 -8.51 -10.45 -18.05
N GLU A 223 -9.29 -11.43 -17.65
CA GLU A 223 -10.77 -11.34 -17.65
C GLU A 223 -11.31 -10.29 -16.67
N ARG A 224 -10.49 -9.84 -15.72
CA ARG A 224 -10.78 -8.78 -14.75
C ARG A 224 -9.89 -7.58 -15.05
N GLY A 225 -10.38 -6.40 -14.67
CA GLY A 225 -9.67 -5.14 -14.92
C GLY A 225 -9.90 -4.60 -16.32
N THR A 226 -8.98 -3.77 -16.80
CA THR A 226 -9.00 -3.20 -18.15
C THR A 226 -7.95 -3.87 -19.05
N ALA A 227 -7.99 -3.57 -20.34
CA ALA A 227 -6.98 -4.08 -21.29
C ALA A 227 -5.55 -3.65 -20.92
N ASP A 228 -5.39 -2.40 -20.46
CA ASP A 228 -4.09 -1.82 -20.08
C ASP A 228 -3.68 -2.17 -18.64
N GLU A 229 -4.65 -2.30 -17.73
CA GLU A 229 -4.44 -2.57 -16.31
C GLU A 229 -5.31 -3.78 -15.89
N PRO A 230 -4.87 -5.00 -16.19
CA PRO A 230 -5.63 -6.21 -15.90
C PRO A 230 -5.57 -6.63 -14.43
N GLY A 231 -6.54 -7.45 -14.06
CA GLY A 231 -6.64 -8.05 -12.73
C GLY A 231 -7.44 -7.19 -11.75
N THR A 232 -7.32 -7.56 -10.48
CA THR A 232 -7.96 -6.88 -9.35
C THR A 232 -6.92 -6.21 -8.45
N MET A 233 -7.40 -5.38 -7.54
CA MET A 233 -6.62 -4.84 -6.42
C MET A 233 -7.47 -4.79 -5.16
N LEU A 234 -6.79 -4.81 -4.01
CA LEU A 234 -7.40 -4.56 -2.72
C LEU A 234 -7.39 -3.06 -2.41
N VAL A 235 -8.52 -2.56 -1.95
CA VAL A 235 -8.71 -1.15 -1.57
C VAL A 235 -9.22 -1.07 -0.15
N THR A 236 -8.52 -0.34 0.71
CA THR A 236 -9.02 0.04 2.03
C THR A 236 -9.83 1.33 1.90
N LEU A 237 -11.05 1.31 2.40
CA LEU A 237 -11.94 2.47 2.47
C LEU A 237 -12.01 2.98 3.91
N GLY A 238 -12.06 4.30 4.08
CA GLY A 238 -12.25 4.90 5.39
C GLY A 238 -12.47 6.40 5.33
N GLY A 239 -13.08 6.93 6.41
CA GLY A 239 -13.19 8.35 6.69
C GLY A 239 -11.97 8.89 7.46
N VAL A 240 -12.14 10.04 8.12
CA VAL A 240 -11.05 10.64 8.91
C VAL A 240 -10.75 9.80 10.16
N ASP A 241 -11.77 9.30 10.83
CA ASP A 241 -11.64 8.64 12.14
C ASP A 241 -11.86 7.13 12.11
N ALA A 242 -12.26 6.54 10.97
CA ALA A 242 -12.62 5.13 10.90
C ALA A 242 -12.24 4.49 9.56
N ILE A 243 -11.94 3.18 9.60
CA ILE A 243 -11.79 2.32 8.44
C ILE A 243 -13.10 1.57 8.25
N ASP A 244 -13.76 1.74 7.09
CA ASP A 244 -15.02 1.07 6.76
C ASP A 244 -14.82 -0.39 6.30
N GLY A 245 -13.64 -0.69 5.73
CA GLY A 245 -13.30 -2.05 5.33
C GLY A 245 -12.34 -2.15 4.15
N VAL A 246 -12.11 -3.39 3.73
CA VAL A 246 -11.28 -3.72 2.56
C VAL A 246 -12.13 -4.38 1.49
N LEU A 247 -12.02 -3.88 0.27
CA LEU A 247 -12.72 -4.41 -0.91
C LEU A 247 -11.73 -4.92 -1.94
N GLU A 248 -12.06 -6.01 -2.61
CA GLU A 248 -11.42 -6.41 -3.86
C GLU A 248 -12.19 -5.80 -5.03
N VAL A 249 -11.51 -4.97 -5.83
CA VAL A 249 -12.11 -4.29 -6.99
C VAL A 249 -11.33 -4.58 -8.25
N ASP A 250 -11.99 -4.55 -9.40
CA ASP A 250 -11.30 -4.62 -10.69
C ASP A 250 -10.48 -3.36 -10.91
N MET A 251 -9.28 -3.50 -11.46
CA MET A 251 -8.52 -2.35 -11.95
C MET A 251 -9.38 -1.57 -12.95
N GLY A 252 -9.39 -0.25 -12.84
CA GLY A 252 -10.25 0.61 -13.67
C GLY A 252 -11.68 0.80 -13.14
N THR A 253 -12.06 0.22 -12.01
CA THR A 253 -13.38 0.51 -11.38
C THR A 253 -13.52 2.00 -11.12
N PRO A 254 -14.63 2.66 -11.53
CA PRO A 254 -14.85 4.08 -11.25
C PRO A 254 -14.79 4.37 -9.75
N MET A 255 -14.04 5.42 -9.38
CA MET A 255 -13.82 5.78 -7.96
C MET A 255 -15.14 6.03 -7.23
N GLY A 256 -16.10 6.70 -7.88
CA GLY A 256 -17.43 6.91 -7.33
C GLY A 256 -18.19 5.60 -7.06
N ALA A 257 -17.96 4.54 -7.86
CA ALA A 257 -18.56 3.23 -7.62
C ALA A 257 -17.93 2.53 -6.41
N VAL A 258 -16.63 2.73 -6.17
CA VAL A 258 -15.95 2.22 -4.98
C VAL A 258 -16.46 2.94 -3.72
N LEU A 259 -16.55 4.27 -3.75
CA LEU A 259 -17.02 5.08 -2.62
C LEU A 259 -18.48 4.79 -2.24
N ARG A 260 -19.35 4.49 -3.21
CA ARG A 260 -20.74 4.06 -2.92
C ARG A 260 -20.85 2.74 -2.14
N ARG A 261 -19.75 2.01 -1.93
CA ARG A 261 -19.73 0.84 -1.04
C ARG A 261 -19.65 1.19 0.44
N VAL A 262 -19.42 2.44 0.78
CA VAL A 262 -19.48 2.96 2.16
C VAL A 262 -20.93 3.34 2.47
N PRO A 263 -21.67 2.57 3.29
CA PRO A 263 -23.10 2.82 3.53
C PRO A 263 -23.37 4.16 4.21
N SER A 264 -22.41 4.62 5.02
CA SER A 264 -22.50 5.85 5.81
C SER A 264 -22.09 7.13 5.03
N LEU A 265 -21.61 7.00 3.79
CA LEU A 265 -21.19 8.13 2.97
C LEU A 265 -22.26 8.51 1.96
N ASP A 266 -22.96 9.63 2.22
CA ASP A 266 -23.76 10.27 1.18
C ASP A 266 -22.80 10.90 0.14
N PRO A 267 -22.90 10.57 -1.16
CA PRO A 267 -22.13 11.23 -2.21
C PRO A 267 -22.28 12.75 -2.22
N ALA A 268 -23.41 13.30 -1.72
CA ALA A 268 -23.62 14.73 -1.59
C ALA A 268 -22.71 15.35 -0.53
N ASP A 269 -22.38 14.62 0.52
CA ASP A 269 -21.51 15.06 1.61
C ASP A 269 -20.02 14.89 1.32
N LEU A 270 -19.67 14.25 0.23
CA LEU A 270 -18.27 14.10 -0.16
C LEU A 270 -17.66 15.47 -0.48
N ARG A 271 -16.53 15.80 0.13
CA ARG A 271 -15.73 17.00 -0.12
C ARG A 271 -14.49 16.69 -0.94
N ALA A 272 -13.70 15.72 -0.51
CA ALA A 272 -12.45 15.30 -1.13
C ALA A 272 -12.14 13.83 -0.81
N VAL A 273 -11.18 13.26 -1.55
CA VAL A 273 -10.65 11.91 -1.29
C VAL A 273 -9.12 11.96 -1.31
N LEU A 274 -8.47 11.41 -0.28
CA LEU A 274 -7.05 11.10 -0.33
C LEU A 274 -6.88 9.72 -0.96
N VAL A 275 -6.19 9.66 -2.09
CA VAL A 275 -5.97 8.43 -2.85
C VAL A 275 -4.54 7.97 -2.69
N GLY A 276 -4.33 6.72 -2.30
CA GLY A 276 -3.02 6.08 -2.23
C GLY A 276 -2.36 6.09 -0.86
N GLY A 277 -3.03 6.55 0.20
CA GLY A 277 -2.53 6.63 1.57
C GLY A 277 -1.86 7.95 1.90
N PHE A 278 -1.12 8.03 2.99
CA PHE A 278 -0.50 9.26 3.49
C PHE A 278 0.55 9.85 2.54
N HIS A 279 1.17 9.05 1.71
CA HIS A 279 1.99 9.50 0.59
C HIS A 279 1.20 9.73 -0.71
N GLY A 280 -0.11 9.76 -0.62
CA GLY A 280 -1.03 9.88 -1.76
C GLY A 280 -1.24 11.32 -2.24
N THR A 281 -2.41 11.52 -2.83
CA THR A 281 -2.81 12.80 -3.41
C THR A 281 -4.25 13.11 -3.01
N TRP A 282 -4.52 14.29 -2.51
CA TRP A 282 -5.88 14.79 -2.30
C TRP A 282 -6.53 15.13 -3.64
N ILE A 283 -7.76 14.70 -3.81
CA ILE A 283 -8.58 14.91 -5.00
C ILE A 283 -9.89 15.56 -4.56
N GLY A 284 -10.21 16.71 -5.13
CA GLY A 284 -11.47 17.40 -4.86
C GLY A 284 -12.67 16.65 -5.46
N ARG A 285 -13.85 16.84 -4.86
CA ARG A 285 -15.11 16.20 -5.29
C ARG A 285 -15.37 16.28 -6.80
N ALA A 286 -15.09 17.44 -7.40
CA ALA A 286 -15.35 17.68 -8.83
C ALA A 286 -14.64 16.67 -9.74
N ASP A 287 -13.49 16.16 -9.33
CA ASP A 287 -12.67 15.24 -10.12
C ASP A 287 -13.02 13.77 -9.88
N VAL A 288 -13.62 13.42 -8.73
CA VAL A 288 -13.91 12.03 -8.34
C VAL A 288 -14.76 11.30 -9.38
N GLY A 289 -15.72 12.00 -9.99
CA GLY A 289 -16.65 11.41 -10.96
C GLY A 289 -16.00 10.96 -12.28
N ARG A 290 -14.85 11.54 -12.65
CA ARG A 290 -14.11 11.24 -13.89
C ARG A 290 -12.94 10.30 -13.71
N LEU A 291 -12.63 9.90 -12.47
CA LEU A 291 -11.48 9.06 -12.14
C LEU A 291 -11.91 7.63 -11.81
N SER A 292 -10.98 6.72 -12.00
CA SER A 292 -11.14 5.31 -11.68
C SER A 292 -9.90 4.79 -10.92
N MET A 293 -9.99 3.61 -10.34
CA MET A 293 -8.88 2.89 -9.68
C MET A 293 -7.92 2.36 -10.73
N SER A 294 -7.21 3.29 -11.37
CA SER A 294 -6.33 3.10 -12.51
C SER A 294 -5.18 4.10 -12.42
N ALA A 295 -3.94 3.64 -12.58
CA ALA A 295 -2.78 4.53 -12.63
C ALA A 295 -2.90 5.52 -13.79
N ARG A 296 -3.47 5.08 -14.92
CA ARG A 296 -3.68 5.90 -16.11
C ARG A 296 -4.60 7.10 -15.84
N THR A 297 -5.77 6.89 -15.24
CA THR A 297 -6.70 8.01 -14.98
C THR A 297 -6.22 8.87 -13.83
N LEU A 298 -5.68 8.27 -12.76
CA LEU A 298 -5.20 8.99 -11.60
C LEU A 298 -3.98 9.86 -11.90
N SER A 299 -3.11 9.47 -12.84
CA SER A 299 -1.95 10.27 -13.24
C SER A 299 -2.32 11.63 -13.81
N SER A 300 -3.53 11.80 -14.38
CA SER A 300 -4.02 13.09 -14.90
C SER A 300 -4.18 14.16 -13.81
N VAL A 301 -4.25 13.75 -12.55
CA VAL A 301 -4.32 14.62 -11.36
C VAL A 301 -3.11 14.44 -10.43
N GLY A 302 -2.02 13.89 -10.93
CA GLY A 302 -0.81 13.64 -10.14
C GLY A 302 -0.97 12.57 -9.05
N ALA A 303 -1.99 11.72 -9.15
CA ALA A 303 -2.27 10.64 -8.22
C ALA A 303 -1.87 9.27 -8.77
N SER A 304 -1.88 8.27 -7.91
CA SER A 304 -1.75 6.85 -8.26
C SER A 304 -2.56 6.01 -7.27
N PRO A 305 -2.88 4.73 -7.57
CA PRO A 305 -3.54 3.85 -6.62
C PRO A 305 -2.78 3.68 -5.29
N GLY A 306 -1.46 3.85 -5.31
CA GLY A 306 -0.60 3.84 -4.13
C GLY A 306 -0.75 2.57 -3.30
N ALA A 307 -0.93 2.74 -1.99
CA ALA A 307 -1.16 1.64 -1.04
C ALA A 307 -2.60 1.06 -1.10
N GLY A 308 -3.41 1.42 -2.11
CA GLY A 308 -4.79 0.97 -2.21
C GLY A 308 -5.70 1.59 -1.14
N VAL A 309 -5.43 2.81 -0.71
CA VAL A 309 -6.26 3.52 0.28
C VAL A 309 -7.09 4.58 -0.40
N LEU A 310 -8.37 4.64 -0.07
CA LEU A 310 -9.28 5.75 -0.34
C LEU A 310 -9.80 6.28 0.99
N ARG A 311 -9.28 7.44 1.43
CA ARG A 311 -9.76 8.14 2.61
C ARG A 311 -10.65 9.30 2.16
N TYR A 312 -11.95 9.19 2.39
CA TYR A 312 -12.88 10.27 2.08
C TYR A 312 -12.91 11.32 3.20
N LEU A 313 -13.16 12.56 2.78
CA LEU A 313 -13.40 13.71 3.65
C LEU A 313 -14.82 14.23 3.40
N ARG A 314 -15.58 14.46 4.44
CA ARG A 314 -16.94 15.00 4.39
C ARG A 314 -16.92 16.53 4.33
N ARG A 315 -18.06 17.13 3.99
CA ARG A 315 -18.19 18.60 3.92
C ARG A 315 -18.04 19.29 5.27
N ASP A 316 -18.41 18.63 6.34
CA ASP A 316 -18.31 19.11 7.71
C ASP A 316 -16.91 18.90 8.34
N GLU A 317 -15.97 18.35 7.59
CA GLU A 317 -14.60 18.10 8.02
C GLU A 317 -13.61 19.09 7.39
N CYS A 318 -12.67 19.60 8.19
CA CYS A 318 -11.65 20.55 7.75
C CYS A 318 -10.50 19.83 7.01
N GLY A 319 -10.30 20.17 5.73
CA GLY A 319 -9.25 19.59 4.91
C GLY A 319 -7.84 19.94 5.38
N LEU A 320 -7.61 21.16 5.85
CA LEU A 320 -6.32 21.56 6.42
C LEU A 320 -6.01 20.84 7.72
N SER A 321 -7.02 20.59 8.57
CA SER A 321 -6.85 19.82 9.81
C SER A 321 -6.45 18.37 9.48
N ALA A 322 -7.15 17.73 8.54
CA ALA A 322 -6.84 16.37 8.10
C ALA A 322 -5.43 16.28 7.50
N ALA A 323 -5.05 17.25 6.66
CA ALA A 323 -3.72 17.27 6.04
C ALA A 323 -2.61 17.55 7.07
N SER A 324 -2.83 18.47 8.01
CA SER A 324 -1.86 18.81 9.05
C SER A 324 -1.57 17.61 9.96
N ALA A 325 -2.61 16.87 10.37
CA ALA A 325 -2.45 15.65 11.17
C ALA A 325 -1.62 14.58 10.45
N ILE A 326 -1.79 14.43 9.13
CA ILE A 326 -0.98 13.51 8.32
C ILE A 326 0.48 13.95 8.29
N VAL A 327 0.74 15.24 8.07
CA VAL A 327 2.13 15.76 8.02
C VAL A 327 2.84 15.61 9.35
N ASP A 328 2.13 15.89 10.46
CA ASP A 328 2.66 15.72 11.82
C ASP A 328 3.03 14.25 12.08
N TYR A 329 2.14 13.32 11.76
CA TYR A 329 2.42 11.89 11.83
C TYR A 329 3.65 11.49 10.99
N LEU A 330 3.70 11.90 9.71
CA LEU A 330 4.82 11.56 8.82
C LEU A 330 6.15 12.19 9.28
N ALA A 331 6.12 13.36 9.91
CA ALA A 331 7.29 13.97 10.51
C ALA A 331 7.80 13.18 11.73
N GLY A 332 6.91 12.55 12.50
CA GLY A 332 7.23 11.65 13.61
C GLY A 332 7.79 10.29 13.17
N GLU A 333 7.33 9.77 12.02
CA GLU A 333 7.63 8.43 11.50
C GLU A 333 8.88 8.38 10.60
N THR A 334 9.81 9.30 10.79
CA THR A 334 11.05 9.38 9.98
C THR A 334 12.10 8.37 10.43
N ALA A 335 12.93 7.92 9.48
CA ALA A 335 14.15 7.17 9.81
C ALA A 335 15.27 8.02 10.43
N GLY A 336 15.14 9.35 10.43
CA GLY A 336 16.07 10.28 11.06
C GLY A 336 17.47 10.36 10.45
N GLN A 337 17.70 9.82 9.24
CA GLN A 337 19.05 9.64 8.68
C GLN A 337 19.50 10.76 7.75
N CYS A 338 18.62 11.34 6.97
CA CYS A 338 18.95 12.36 5.97
C CYS A 338 18.41 13.75 6.35
N GLY A 339 18.91 14.80 5.70
CA GLY A 339 18.49 16.17 5.94
C GLY A 339 16.97 16.39 5.85
N PRO A 340 16.28 15.90 4.80
CA PRO A 340 14.82 15.97 4.72
C PRO A 340 14.10 15.41 5.95
N CYS A 341 14.54 14.26 6.49
CA CYS A 341 13.96 13.67 7.69
C CYS A 341 14.24 14.45 8.96
N ARG A 342 15.49 14.90 9.16
CA ARG A 342 15.91 15.53 10.42
C ARG A 342 15.46 16.99 10.56
N PHE A 343 15.39 17.72 9.45
CA PHE A 343 15.12 19.15 9.43
C PHE A 343 13.90 19.51 8.59
N GLY A 344 13.75 18.89 7.41
CA GLY A 344 12.76 19.27 6.42
C GLY A 344 11.34 18.91 6.84
N LEU A 345 11.06 17.66 7.23
CA LEU A 345 9.73 17.23 7.65
C LEU A 345 9.25 17.91 8.94
N PRO A 346 10.06 18.08 9.99
CA PRO A 346 9.66 18.88 11.15
C PRO A 346 9.34 20.35 10.80
N ALA A 347 10.13 20.98 9.93
CA ALA A 347 9.85 22.35 9.46
C ALA A 347 8.55 22.41 8.63
N LEU A 348 8.28 21.39 7.81
CA LEU A 348 7.07 21.28 7.03
C LEU A 348 5.83 21.08 7.94
N ALA A 349 5.94 20.25 8.99
CA ALA A 349 4.89 20.05 9.97
C ALA A 349 4.56 21.37 10.72
N ALA A 350 5.58 22.08 11.17
CA ALA A 350 5.40 23.39 11.82
C ALA A 350 4.71 24.41 10.89
N ALA A 351 5.10 24.44 9.60
CA ALA A 351 4.49 25.33 8.63
C ALA A 351 3.02 24.95 8.31
N MET A 352 2.70 23.65 8.27
CA MET A 352 1.31 23.18 8.11
C MET A 352 0.46 23.53 9.34
N ALA A 353 0.99 23.40 10.55
CA ALA A 353 0.31 23.82 11.77
C ALA A 353 0.04 25.35 11.77
N GLU A 354 1.00 26.16 11.29
CA GLU A 354 0.81 27.60 11.14
C GLU A 354 -0.25 27.94 10.08
N LEU A 355 -0.24 27.23 8.93
CA LEU A 355 -1.28 27.38 7.90
C LEU A 355 -2.65 26.98 8.45
N LEU A 356 -2.74 25.90 9.21
CA LEU A 356 -3.98 25.51 9.89
C LEU A 356 -4.44 26.60 10.90
N ALA A 357 -3.52 27.18 11.66
CA ALA A 357 -3.85 28.16 12.69
C ALA A 357 -4.23 29.53 12.13
N ARG A 358 -3.56 30.01 11.11
CA ARG A 358 -3.66 31.39 10.62
C ARG A 358 -4.23 31.52 9.21
N GLY A 359 -4.27 30.43 8.45
CA GLY A 359 -4.68 30.46 7.04
C GLY A 359 -3.77 31.31 6.16
N GLY A 360 -4.31 31.74 5.03
CA GLY A 360 -3.72 32.71 4.12
C GLY A 360 -2.81 32.13 3.04
N ALA A 361 -2.79 32.85 1.90
CA ALA A 361 -2.03 32.43 0.72
C ALA A 361 -0.51 32.41 0.95
N GLU A 362 0.01 33.32 1.78
CA GLU A 362 1.45 33.38 2.08
C GLU A 362 1.92 32.14 2.88
N ASN A 363 1.15 31.73 3.89
CA ASN A 363 1.43 30.51 4.66
C ASN A 363 1.32 29.27 3.76
N ALA A 364 0.31 29.20 2.89
CA ALA A 364 0.19 28.10 1.92
C ALA A 364 1.40 28.07 0.96
N ALA A 365 1.84 29.21 0.44
CA ALA A 365 3.04 29.31 -0.41
C ALA A 365 4.31 28.90 0.33
N ARG A 366 4.45 29.25 1.62
CA ARG A 366 5.58 28.80 2.46
C ARG A 366 5.60 27.28 2.62
N VAL A 367 4.46 26.68 2.86
CA VAL A 367 4.32 25.20 2.95
C VAL A 367 4.76 24.55 1.65
N VAL A 368 4.31 25.03 0.49
CA VAL A 368 4.71 24.50 -0.82
C VAL A 368 6.21 24.64 -1.04
N ARG A 369 6.83 25.80 -0.75
CA ARG A 369 8.28 26.00 -0.87
C ARG A 369 9.07 25.02 -0.02
N LEU A 370 8.65 24.73 1.21
CA LEU A 370 9.29 23.73 2.07
C LEU A 370 9.16 22.32 1.49
N ALA A 371 7.97 21.95 0.96
CA ALA A 371 7.76 20.69 0.28
C ALA A 371 8.69 20.53 -0.94
N ASP A 372 8.89 21.60 -1.74
CA ASP A 372 9.83 21.61 -2.86
C ASP A 372 11.29 21.45 -2.43
N THR A 373 11.62 21.99 -1.25
CA THR A 373 12.98 21.90 -0.71
C THR A 373 13.36 20.48 -0.30
N ILE A 374 12.41 19.65 0.14
CA ILE A 374 12.69 18.29 0.59
C ILE A 374 12.53 17.23 -0.50
N ASP A 375 11.78 17.54 -1.57
CA ASP A 375 11.45 16.60 -2.64
C ASP A 375 12.71 16.11 -3.36
N LYS A 376 12.81 14.80 -3.59
CA LYS A 376 13.92 14.10 -4.26
C LYS A 376 15.31 14.26 -3.60
N ARG A 377 15.34 14.61 -2.31
CA ARG A 377 16.58 14.80 -1.53
C ARG A 377 16.74 13.78 -0.38
N GLY A 378 15.78 12.88 -0.24
CA GLY A 378 15.82 11.80 0.76
C GLY A 378 16.61 10.59 0.30
N ALA A 379 17.09 9.77 1.25
CA ALA A 379 17.63 8.44 0.98
C ALA A 379 16.53 7.44 0.57
N CYS A 380 15.27 7.76 0.84
CA CYS A 380 14.07 7.01 0.43
C CYS A 380 12.98 7.98 -0.02
N SER A 381 11.84 7.44 -0.51
CA SER A 381 10.73 8.25 -1.02
C SER A 381 9.82 8.82 0.06
N HIS A 382 10.15 8.74 1.35
CA HIS A 382 9.32 9.26 2.43
C HIS A 382 9.11 10.80 2.33
N PRO A 383 10.16 11.63 2.15
CA PRO A 383 9.98 13.06 1.93
C PRO A 383 9.21 13.39 0.65
N ASP A 384 9.45 12.65 -0.43
CA ASP A 384 8.81 12.88 -1.74
C ASP A 384 7.30 12.63 -1.68
N GLY A 385 6.90 11.54 -0.99
CA GLY A 385 5.49 11.22 -0.76
C GLY A 385 4.80 12.28 0.07
N THR A 386 5.44 12.74 1.15
CA THR A 386 4.92 13.82 2.00
C THR A 386 4.78 15.12 1.21
N ALA A 387 5.79 15.50 0.42
CA ALA A 387 5.75 16.70 -0.41
C ALA A 387 4.60 16.66 -1.43
N ARG A 388 4.36 15.52 -2.08
CA ARG A 388 3.25 15.32 -3.02
C ARG A 388 1.90 15.50 -2.33
N MET A 389 1.70 14.86 -1.19
CA MET A 389 0.46 14.95 -0.41
C MET A 389 0.17 16.40 -0.01
N VAL A 390 1.17 17.11 0.49
CA VAL A 390 1.07 18.51 0.94
C VAL A 390 0.72 19.45 -0.21
N ARG A 391 1.37 19.31 -1.37
CA ARG A 391 1.05 20.16 -2.54
C ARG A 391 -0.40 19.98 -2.96
N SER A 392 -0.89 18.75 -3.00
CA SER A 392 -2.28 18.46 -3.33
C SER A 392 -3.25 18.99 -2.27
N ALA A 393 -2.90 18.91 -0.98
CA ALA A 393 -3.70 19.49 0.10
C ALA A 393 -3.82 21.02 -0.03
N CYS A 394 -2.72 21.72 -0.26
CA CYS A 394 -2.74 23.17 -0.46
C CYS A 394 -3.59 23.58 -1.67
N ALA A 395 -3.57 22.80 -2.75
CA ALA A 395 -4.38 23.07 -3.94
C ALA A 395 -5.87 22.79 -3.70
N VAL A 396 -6.23 21.63 -3.14
CA VAL A 396 -7.63 21.21 -2.93
C VAL A 396 -8.30 22.00 -1.81
N PHE A 397 -7.57 22.43 -0.79
CA PHE A 397 -8.09 23.13 0.39
C PHE A 397 -7.71 24.62 0.43
N ALA A 398 -7.52 25.24 -0.74
CA ALA A 398 -7.23 26.68 -0.84
C ALA A 398 -8.32 27.55 -0.19
N ASP A 399 -9.59 27.14 -0.33
CA ASP A 399 -10.72 27.83 0.28
C ASP A 399 -10.69 27.72 1.82
N ASP A 400 -10.20 26.61 2.37
CA ASP A 400 -9.99 26.48 3.82
C ASP A 400 -8.92 27.45 4.31
N ALA A 401 -7.80 27.56 3.55
CA ALA A 401 -6.75 28.52 3.88
C ALA A 401 -7.27 29.97 3.88
N ALA A 402 -8.11 30.33 2.92
CA ALA A 402 -8.74 31.64 2.86
C ALA A 402 -9.74 31.86 4.03
N ALA A 403 -10.55 30.87 4.36
CA ALA A 403 -11.49 30.95 5.47
C ALA A 403 -10.77 31.08 6.83
N HIS A 404 -9.69 30.31 7.04
CA HIS A 404 -8.89 30.36 8.25
C HIS A 404 -8.18 31.72 8.43
N ALA A 405 -7.78 32.39 7.34
CA ALA A 405 -7.24 33.75 7.41
C ALA A 405 -8.26 34.79 7.93
N MET A 406 -9.54 34.47 7.81
CA MET A 406 -10.65 35.30 8.33
C MET A 406 -11.17 34.82 9.69
N GLY A 407 -10.44 33.93 10.40
CA GLY A 407 -10.85 33.34 11.68
C GLY A 407 -12.07 32.42 11.59
N ARG A 408 -12.39 31.88 10.41
CA ARG A 408 -13.52 30.96 10.15
C ARG A 408 -13.00 29.60 9.71
N CYS A 409 -13.83 28.56 9.79
CA CYS A 409 -13.57 27.27 9.20
C CYS A 409 -14.66 26.94 8.17
N SER A 410 -14.28 26.58 6.96
CA SER A 410 -15.23 26.24 5.89
C SER A 410 -16.06 24.98 6.20
N ALA A 411 -15.53 24.09 7.03
CA ALA A 411 -16.17 22.83 7.41
C ALA A 411 -17.36 23.00 8.35
N THR A 412 -17.28 23.94 9.31
CA THR A 412 -18.26 24.08 10.41
C THR A 412 -19.24 25.21 10.21
N GLY A 413 -19.04 26.09 9.20
CA GLY A 413 -19.84 27.31 9.00
C GLY A 413 -19.81 28.30 10.18
N GLY A 414 -18.99 28.01 11.19
CA GLY A 414 -18.91 28.73 12.46
C GLY A 414 -17.55 29.39 12.72
N ARG A 415 -17.51 30.18 13.81
CA ARG A 415 -16.26 30.71 14.37
C ARG A 415 -15.45 29.57 14.97
N ARG A 416 -14.12 29.66 14.85
CA ARG A 416 -13.16 28.81 15.58
C ARG A 416 -13.22 29.09 17.05
#